data_87ec85cd052ae9cbab4534eaf790d02d
#
_entry.id   87ec85cd052ae9cbab4534eaf790d02d
#
_cell.length_a   1.000
_cell.length_b   1.000
_cell.length_c   1.000
_cell.angle_alpha   90.00
_cell.angle_beta   90.00
_cell.angle_gamma   90.00
#
_symmetry.space_group_name_H-M   'P 1'
#
loop_
_entity.id
_entity.type
_entity.pdbx_description
1 polymer ?
#
loop_
_entity_poly.entity_id
_entity_poly.type
_entity_poly.pdbx_seq_one_letter_code
_entity_poly.pdbx_strand_id
1 'polypeptide(L)'
;YAQELELLEQDRTILENVDSQEYSEWQLRTALGNFLFYDNDVFKKVETLSPGEKARVALCKVLLQKANLLVLDEPTNHLDPETQEIIGGNFNVYTGTIIVVSHNPSFVEQIGISRMLILPSGRIEEYSRELLEHYYDINTPICTDIC
;
A
#
# COMPACT_ATOMS: atom_id res chain seq x y z
N TYR A 1 -6.37 -5.53 -6.83
CA TYR A 1 -5.90 -4.15 -7.04
C TYR A 1 -6.96 -3.26 -7.71
N ALA A 2 -7.69 -3.75 -8.71
CA ALA A 2 -8.84 -3.03 -9.25
C ALA A 2 -9.91 -2.73 -8.18
N GLN A 3 -10.01 -3.58 -7.18
CA GLN A 3 -10.96 -3.45 -6.08
C GLN A 3 -10.59 -2.34 -5.08
N GLU A 4 -9.31 -1.98 -4.91
CA GLU A 4 -8.93 -0.90 -4.00
C GLU A 4 -9.36 0.48 -4.52
N LEU A 5 -9.34 0.70 -5.83
CA LEU A 5 -9.86 1.93 -6.43
C LEU A 5 -11.40 2.02 -6.34
N GLU A 6 -12.11 0.89 -6.24
CA GLU A 6 -13.55 0.83 -6.00
C GLU A 6 -13.94 1.25 -4.57
N LEU A 7 -12.96 1.27 -3.63
CA LEU A 7 -13.17 1.75 -2.26
C LEU A 7 -13.32 3.28 -2.18
N LEU A 8 -12.98 4.00 -3.26
CA LEU A 8 -13.00 5.46 -3.27
C LEU A 8 -14.31 6.00 -3.86
N GLU A 9 -14.95 6.87 -3.09
CA GLU A 9 -16.11 7.64 -3.52
C GLU A 9 -15.66 8.79 -4.42
N GLN A 10 -15.95 8.70 -5.72
CA GLN A 10 -15.39 9.58 -6.76
C GLN A 10 -15.83 11.03 -6.63
N ASP A 11 -17.05 11.29 -6.12
CA ASP A 11 -17.66 12.61 -5.94
C ASP A 11 -17.24 13.31 -4.65
N ARG A 12 -16.57 12.60 -3.74
CA ARG A 12 -16.03 13.14 -2.49
C ARG A 12 -14.61 13.62 -2.61
N THR A 13 -14.19 14.46 -1.67
CA THR A 13 -12.81 14.92 -1.54
C THR A 13 -11.90 13.81 -1.01
N ILE A 14 -10.59 14.01 -1.14
CA ILE A 14 -9.58 13.09 -0.57
C ILE A 14 -9.80 12.96 0.94
N LEU A 15 -9.95 14.08 1.64
CA LEU A 15 -10.14 14.09 3.10
C LEU A 15 -11.41 13.34 3.51
N GLU A 16 -12.53 13.56 2.83
CA GLU A 16 -13.79 12.85 3.10
C GLU A 16 -13.68 11.34 2.81
N ASN A 17 -12.84 10.92 1.86
CA ASN A 17 -12.63 9.52 1.57
C ASN A 17 -11.88 8.76 2.66
N VAL A 18 -11.01 9.44 3.39
CA VAL A 18 -10.24 8.86 4.50
C VAL A 18 -10.85 9.16 5.86
N ASP A 19 -11.94 9.96 5.92
CA ASP A 19 -12.57 10.36 7.16
C ASP A 19 -13.09 9.14 7.93
N SER A 20 -12.84 9.16 9.23
CA SER A 20 -13.35 8.17 10.17
C SER A 20 -13.55 8.83 11.54
N GLN A 21 -14.49 8.31 12.32
CA GLN A 21 -14.77 8.80 13.68
C GLN A 21 -13.61 8.56 14.67
N GLU A 22 -12.59 7.80 14.26
CA GLU A 22 -11.47 7.40 15.11
C GLU A 22 -10.32 8.39 15.09
N TYR A 23 -10.25 9.27 14.09
CA TYR A 23 -9.14 10.19 13.88
C TYR A 23 -9.64 11.63 13.79
N SER A 24 -8.92 12.56 14.40
CA SER A 24 -9.12 13.98 14.20
C SER A 24 -8.71 14.41 12.79
N GLU A 25 -9.29 15.50 12.27
CA GLU A 25 -8.88 16.05 10.97
C GLU A 25 -7.38 16.30 10.87
N TRP A 26 -6.75 16.74 11.95
CA TRP A 26 -5.29 16.94 12.00
C TRP A 26 -4.52 15.62 11.76
N GLN A 27 -4.95 14.51 12.38
CA GLN A 27 -4.33 13.20 12.19
C GLN A 27 -4.52 12.69 10.76
N LEU A 28 -5.71 12.89 10.18
CA LEU A 28 -6.00 12.53 8.79
C LEU A 28 -5.13 13.32 7.82
N ARG A 29 -4.98 14.63 8.03
CA ARG A 29 -4.09 15.48 7.22
C ARG A 29 -2.64 15.07 7.35
N THR A 30 -2.19 14.70 8.55
CA THR A 30 -0.83 14.20 8.78
C THR A 30 -0.60 12.89 8.03
N ALA A 31 -1.55 11.95 8.11
CA ALA A 31 -1.49 10.71 7.36
C ALA A 31 -1.46 10.98 5.85
N LEU A 32 -2.35 11.81 5.33
CA LEU A 32 -2.38 12.18 3.91
C LEU A 32 -1.06 12.85 3.46
N GLY A 33 -0.43 13.66 4.32
CA GLY A 33 0.89 14.23 4.07
C GLY A 33 1.98 13.16 3.84
N ASN A 34 1.94 12.07 4.59
CA ASN A 34 2.82 10.92 4.39
C ASN A 34 2.56 10.20 3.05
N PHE A 35 1.39 10.39 2.45
CA PHE A 35 1.01 9.92 1.13
C PHE A 35 1.10 11.02 0.06
N LEU A 36 1.85 12.10 0.34
CA LEU A 36 2.16 13.20 -0.58
C LEU A 36 0.94 14.05 -0.99
N PHE A 37 0.00 14.25 -0.06
CA PHE A 37 -1.09 15.21 -0.21
C PHE A 37 -0.94 16.32 0.82
N TYR A 38 -0.70 17.54 0.37
CA TYR A 38 -0.40 18.69 1.23
C TYR A 38 -1.45 19.79 1.07
N ASP A 39 -1.55 20.61 2.09
CA ASP A 39 -2.35 21.85 2.10
C ASP A 39 -3.77 21.67 1.53
N ASN A 40 -4.02 22.27 0.38
CA ASN A 40 -5.31 22.26 -0.30
C ASN A 40 -5.56 21.01 -1.16
N ASP A 41 -4.57 20.15 -1.34
CA ASP A 41 -4.74 18.92 -2.12
C ASP A 41 -5.84 18.02 -1.53
N VAL A 42 -5.95 18.01 -0.20
CA VAL A 42 -6.92 17.18 0.53
C VAL A 42 -8.37 17.49 0.20
N PHE A 43 -8.64 18.66 -0.38
CA PHE A 43 -9.97 19.09 -0.82
C PHE A 43 -10.28 18.80 -2.29
N LYS A 44 -9.31 18.26 -3.04
CA LYS A 44 -9.57 17.80 -4.41
C LYS A 44 -10.55 16.64 -4.39
N LYS A 45 -11.46 16.61 -5.36
CA LYS A 45 -12.35 15.47 -5.56
C LYS A 45 -11.59 14.31 -6.16
N VAL A 46 -11.89 13.09 -5.72
CA VAL A 46 -11.23 11.87 -6.20
C VAL A 46 -11.40 11.66 -7.70
N GLU A 47 -12.53 12.04 -8.28
CA GLU A 47 -12.74 11.97 -9.73
C GLU A 47 -11.71 12.73 -10.57
N THR A 48 -11.11 13.80 -10.01
CA THR A 48 -10.13 14.65 -10.70
C THR A 48 -8.69 14.15 -10.60
N LEU A 49 -8.45 13.11 -9.80
CA LEU A 49 -7.14 12.58 -9.53
C LEU A 49 -6.64 11.67 -10.66
N SER A 50 -5.33 11.68 -10.88
CA SER A 50 -4.63 10.68 -11.69
C SER A 50 -4.73 9.27 -11.07
N PRO A 51 -4.52 8.19 -11.84
CA PRO A 51 -4.50 6.82 -11.31
C PRO A 51 -3.52 6.65 -10.13
N GLY A 52 -2.32 7.24 -10.21
CA GLY A 52 -1.33 7.18 -9.13
C GLY A 52 -1.76 7.93 -7.88
N GLU A 53 -2.41 9.09 -8.03
CA GLU A 53 -2.98 9.81 -6.88
C GLU A 53 -4.12 9.02 -6.22
N LYS A 54 -5.00 8.41 -7.02
CA LYS A 54 -6.05 7.52 -6.49
C LYS A 54 -5.48 6.34 -5.73
N ALA A 55 -4.44 5.71 -6.25
CA ALA A 55 -3.74 4.62 -5.58
C ALA A 55 -3.19 5.06 -4.21
N ARG A 56 -2.57 6.25 -4.12
CA ARG A 56 -2.07 6.81 -2.86
C ARG A 56 -3.19 7.06 -1.85
N VAL A 57 -4.33 7.60 -2.28
CA VAL A 57 -5.50 7.80 -1.40
C VAL A 57 -6.04 6.46 -0.89
N ALA A 58 -6.16 5.46 -1.78
CA ALA A 58 -6.63 4.13 -1.42
C ALA A 58 -5.71 3.45 -0.38
N LEU A 59 -4.39 3.52 -0.59
CA LEU A 59 -3.40 2.97 0.35
C LEU A 59 -3.44 3.69 1.70
N CYS A 60 -3.56 5.02 1.71
CA CYS A 60 -3.75 5.80 2.94
C CYS A 60 -5.01 5.35 3.68
N LYS A 61 -6.14 5.23 2.97
CA LYS A 61 -7.42 4.78 3.53
C LYS A 61 -7.31 3.40 4.16
N VAL A 62 -6.67 2.45 3.46
CA VAL A 62 -6.47 1.08 3.95
C VAL A 62 -5.58 1.07 5.20
N LEU A 63 -4.49 1.85 5.23
CA LEU A 63 -3.60 1.93 6.39
C LEU A 63 -4.28 2.53 7.63
N LEU A 64 -5.20 3.48 7.43
CA LEU A 64 -5.98 4.10 8.52
C LEU A 64 -7.06 3.17 9.08
N GLN A 65 -7.43 2.11 8.37
CA GLN A 65 -8.32 1.09 8.91
C GLN A 65 -7.56 0.29 9.99
N LYS A 66 -8.11 0.22 11.20
CA LYS A 66 -7.54 -0.58 12.30
C LYS A 66 -7.78 -2.07 12.09
N ALA A 67 -7.44 -2.58 10.92
CA ALA A 67 -7.50 -4.00 10.62
C ALA A 67 -6.32 -4.73 11.26
N ASN A 68 -6.49 -5.98 11.65
CA ASN A 68 -5.38 -6.81 12.14
C ASN A 68 -4.61 -7.47 10.99
N LEU A 69 -5.19 -7.49 9.79
CA LEU A 69 -4.62 -8.06 8.58
C LEU A 69 -4.87 -7.14 7.40
N LEU A 70 -3.82 -6.79 6.68
CA LEU A 70 -3.87 -6.13 5.38
C LEU A 70 -3.47 -7.11 4.29
N VAL A 71 -4.20 -7.11 3.18
CA VAL A 71 -3.84 -7.86 1.97
C VAL A 71 -3.66 -6.86 0.84
N LEU A 72 -2.45 -6.74 0.34
CA LEU A 72 -2.07 -5.82 -0.73
C LEU A 72 -1.67 -6.64 -1.97
N ASP A 73 -2.39 -6.44 -3.07
CA ASP A 73 -2.11 -7.11 -4.33
C ASP A 73 -1.61 -6.09 -5.35
N GLU A 74 -0.30 -6.16 -5.68
CA GLU A 74 0.39 -5.25 -6.60
C GLU A 74 0.13 -3.75 -6.30
N PRO A 75 0.30 -3.28 -5.05
CA PRO A 75 -0.13 -1.95 -4.62
C PRO A 75 0.65 -0.80 -5.29
N THR A 76 1.72 -1.10 -6.01
CA THR A 76 2.60 -0.11 -6.64
C THR A 76 2.38 0.10 -8.13
N ASN A 77 1.44 -0.63 -8.75
CA ASN A 77 1.28 -0.65 -10.22
C ASN A 77 1.05 0.71 -10.90
N HIS A 78 0.57 1.72 -10.19
CA HIS A 78 0.30 3.04 -10.74
C HIS A 78 1.19 4.14 -10.15
N LEU A 79 2.22 3.73 -9.38
CA LEU A 79 3.13 4.64 -8.70
C LEU A 79 4.48 4.68 -9.43
N ASP A 80 5.07 5.86 -9.53
CA ASP A 80 6.46 6.00 -9.97
C ASP A 80 7.43 5.50 -8.89
N PRO A 81 8.68 5.14 -9.24
CA PRO A 81 9.62 4.53 -8.32
C PRO A 81 9.91 5.35 -7.06
N GLU A 82 10.00 6.67 -7.17
CA GLU A 82 10.26 7.56 -6.02
C GLU A 82 9.07 7.55 -5.05
N THR A 83 7.87 7.65 -5.58
CA THR A 83 6.63 7.54 -4.81
C THR A 83 6.50 6.18 -4.12
N GLN A 84 6.90 5.08 -4.79
CA GLN A 84 6.85 3.73 -4.21
C GLN A 84 7.71 3.61 -2.95
N GLU A 85 8.92 4.17 -2.95
CA GLU A 85 9.81 4.15 -1.78
C GLU A 85 9.21 4.91 -0.59
N ILE A 86 8.69 6.12 -0.83
CA ILE A 86 8.07 6.94 0.21
C ILE A 86 6.86 6.23 0.81
N ILE A 87 5.99 5.69 -0.04
CA ILE A 87 4.75 5.02 0.38
C ILE A 87 5.05 3.71 1.12
N GLY A 88 6.03 2.93 0.64
CA GLY A 88 6.46 1.69 1.30
C GLY A 88 6.87 1.93 2.76
N GLY A 89 7.63 3.00 3.01
CA GLY A 89 8.06 3.38 4.36
C GLY A 89 6.92 3.65 5.35
N ASN A 90 5.74 4.06 4.86
CA ASN A 90 4.59 4.32 5.72
C ASN A 90 3.98 3.05 6.34
N PHE A 91 4.24 1.89 5.76
CA PHE A 91 3.75 0.61 6.28
C PHE A 91 4.56 0.08 7.47
N ASN A 92 5.78 0.58 7.70
CA ASN A 92 6.62 0.17 8.84
C ASN A 92 6.00 0.46 10.21
N VAL A 93 5.06 1.39 10.29
CA VAL A 93 4.36 1.72 11.54
C VAL A 93 3.10 0.87 11.77
N TYR A 94 2.74 0.05 10.79
CA TYR A 94 1.59 -0.85 10.93
C TYR A 94 1.96 -2.02 11.84
N THR A 95 1.12 -2.28 12.84
CA THR A 95 1.39 -3.27 13.89
C THR A 95 0.68 -4.61 13.67
N GLY A 96 -0.16 -4.70 12.63
CA GLY A 96 -0.85 -5.93 12.24
C GLY A 96 -0.03 -6.78 11.27
N THR A 97 -0.64 -7.81 10.75
CA THR A 97 -0.06 -8.66 9.69
C THR A 97 -0.29 -8.04 8.33
N ILE A 98 0.73 -8.02 7.48
CA ILE A 98 0.60 -7.61 6.07
C ILE A 98 0.92 -8.82 5.19
N ILE A 99 0.03 -9.12 4.27
CA ILE A 99 0.30 -10.02 3.14
C ILE A 99 0.40 -9.13 1.91
N VAL A 100 1.54 -9.17 1.23
CA VAL A 100 1.73 -8.42 -0.02
C VAL A 100 2.09 -9.34 -1.16
N VAL A 101 1.41 -9.17 -2.28
CA VAL A 101 1.81 -9.73 -3.58
C VAL A 101 2.41 -8.59 -4.37
N SER A 102 3.69 -8.68 -4.69
CA SER A 102 4.40 -7.63 -5.42
C SER A 102 5.60 -8.19 -6.17
N HIS A 103 5.87 -7.59 -7.31
CA HIS A 103 7.05 -7.84 -8.10
C HIS A 103 8.13 -6.76 -7.90
N ASN A 104 7.93 -5.85 -6.98
CA ASN A 104 8.86 -4.75 -6.71
C ASN A 104 9.68 -5.02 -5.44
N PRO A 105 10.96 -5.47 -5.57
CA PRO A 105 11.80 -5.76 -4.42
C PRO A 105 11.99 -4.55 -3.50
N SER A 106 12.17 -3.35 -4.07
CA SER A 106 12.40 -2.13 -3.28
C SER A 106 11.19 -1.79 -2.40
N PHE A 107 9.98 -1.94 -2.92
CA PHE A 107 8.76 -1.73 -2.15
C PHE A 107 8.60 -2.77 -1.02
N VAL A 108 8.87 -4.04 -1.33
CA VAL A 108 8.83 -5.14 -0.34
C VAL A 108 9.84 -4.90 0.79
N GLU A 109 11.04 -4.43 0.47
CA GLU A 109 12.07 -4.07 1.45
C GLU A 109 11.65 -2.86 2.31
N GLN A 110 11.02 -1.85 1.71
CA GLN A 110 10.54 -0.67 2.42
C GLN A 110 9.42 -0.99 3.43
N ILE A 111 8.54 -1.93 3.10
CA ILE A 111 7.52 -2.43 4.04
C ILE A 111 8.15 -3.20 5.20
N GLY A 112 9.34 -3.78 5.02
CA GLY A 112 10.03 -4.56 6.04
C GLY A 112 9.52 -6.01 6.14
N ILE A 113 9.22 -6.64 4.98
CA ILE A 113 8.80 -8.04 4.90
C ILE A 113 9.85 -8.97 5.51
N SER A 114 9.42 -9.91 6.36
CA SER A 114 10.31 -10.87 7.02
C SER A 114 10.27 -12.28 6.40
N ARG A 115 9.17 -12.67 5.77
CA ARG A 115 8.97 -14.02 5.22
C ARG A 115 8.35 -13.99 3.84
N MET A 116 8.62 -15.05 3.09
CA MET A 116 8.08 -15.27 1.74
C MET A 116 7.32 -16.59 1.69
N LEU A 117 6.11 -16.56 1.12
CA LEU A 117 5.36 -17.76 0.76
C LEU A 117 5.57 -18.04 -0.73
N ILE A 118 6.18 -19.17 -1.04
CA ILE A 118 6.52 -19.56 -2.41
C ILE A 118 5.43 -20.47 -2.97
N LEU A 119 4.78 -20.02 -4.05
CA LEU A 119 3.76 -20.79 -4.76
C LEU A 119 4.35 -21.44 -6.03
N PRO A 120 3.89 -22.63 -6.44
CA PRO A 120 2.80 -23.44 -5.87
C PRO A 120 3.24 -24.38 -4.73
N SER A 121 4.52 -24.35 -4.33
CA SER A 121 5.05 -25.30 -3.34
C SER A 121 4.48 -25.14 -1.93
N GLY A 122 3.97 -23.94 -1.59
CA GLY A 122 3.50 -23.61 -0.25
C GLY A 122 4.61 -23.51 0.81
N ARG A 123 5.88 -23.42 0.39
CA ARG A 123 7.00 -23.26 1.33
C ARG A 123 7.06 -21.83 1.84
N ILE A 124 7.36 -21.70 3.13
CA ILE A 124 7.63 -20.40 3.77
C ILE A 124 9.13 -20.32 4.03
N GLU A 125 9.76 -19.28 3.53
CA GLU A 125 11.19 -18.99 3.70
C GLU A 125 11.40 -17.59 4.25
N GLU A 126 12.55 -17.32 4.85
CA GLU A 126 12.91 -15.96 5.23
C GLU A 126 13.09 -15.09 3.98
N TYR A 127 12.74 -13.81 4.12
CA TYR A 127 12.89 -12.87 3.00
C TYR A 127 14.35 -12.76 2.59
N SER A 128 14.60 -12.90 1.30
CA SER A 128 15.86 -12.63 0.66
C SER A 128 15.59 -11.95 -0.69
N ARG A 129 16.30 -10.84 -0.96
CA ARG A 129 16.21 -10.16 -2.25
C ARG A 129 16.56 -11.06 -3.41
N GLU A 130 17.65 -11.85 -3.26
CA GLU A 130 18.11 -12.81 -4.28
C GLU A 130 17.04 -13.86 -4.57
N LEU A 131 16.36 -14.34 -3.52
CA LEU A 131 15.26 -15.30 -3.65
C LEU A 131 14.07 -14.68 -4.38
N LEU A 132 13.69 -13.45 -4.03
CA LEU A 132 12.62 -12.72 -4.69
C LEU A 132 12.92 -12.54 -6.18
N GLU A 133 14.10 -12.03 -6.53
CA GLU A 133 14.53 -11.82 -7.92
C GLU A 133 14.57 -13.14 -8.70
N HIS A 134 15.10 -14.21 -8.09
CA HIS A 134 15.14 -15.54 -8.72
C HIS A 134 13.74 -16.08 -9.08
N TYR A 135 12.79 -15.99 -8.16
CA TYR A 135 11.42 -16.46 -8.43
C TYR A 135 10.67 -15.53 -9.37
N TYR A 136 11.02 -14.26 -9.43
CA TYR A 136 10.44 -13.31 -10.36
C TYR A 136 10.82 -13.60 -11.81
N ASP A 137 12.09 -13.89 -12.07
CA ASP A 137 12.60 -14.24 -13.39
C ASP A 137 11.97 -15.53 -13.96
N ILE A 138 11.40 -16.39 -13.10
CA ILE A 138 10.77 -17.66 -13.48
C ILE A 138 9.25 -17.54 -13.72
N ASN A 139 8.68 -16.31 -13.72
CA ASN A 139 7.21 -16.07 -13.89
C ASN A 139 6.33 -16.75 -12.82
N THR A 140 6.81 -16.89 -11.61
CA THR A 140 6.05 -17.48 -10.51
C THR A 140 5.50 -16.38 -9.61
N PRO A 141 4.19 -16.28 -9.37
CA PRO A 141 3.65 -15.31 -8.42
C PRO A 141 4.15 -15.61 -7.00
N ILE A 142 4.65 -14.58 -6.33
CA ILE A 142 5.16 -14.67 -4.95
C ILE A 142 4.17 -13.96 -4.04
N CYS A 143 3.76 -14.65 -2.99
CA CYS A 143 2.99 -14.07 -1.90
C CYS A 143 3.91 -13.93 -0.68
N THR A 144 3.97 -12.74 -0.10
CA THR A 144 4.82 -12.44 1.05
C THR A 144 3.96 -12.18 2.28
N ASP A 145 4.34 -12.76 3.41
CA ASP A 145 3.63 -12.68 4.70
C ASP A 145 4.55 -12.08 5.76
N ILE A 146 4.03 -11.12 6.52
CA ILE A 146 4.72 -10.54 7.65
C ILE A 146 3.88 -10.77 8.92
N CYS A 147 4.53 -11.32 9.91
CA CYS A 147 4.04 -11.31 11.28
C CYS A 147 4.82 -10.31 12.11
#